data_21daa560c255789aca61c43f41e543ca
#
_entry.id   21daa560c255789aca61c43f41e543ca
#
_cell.length_a   1.000
_cell.length_b   1.000
_cell.length_c   1.000
_cell.angle_alpha   90.00
_cell.angle_beta   90.00
_cell.angle_gamma   90.00
#
_symmetry.space_group_name_H-M   'P 1'
#
loop_
_entity.id
_entity.type
_entity.pdbx_description
1 polymer ?
#
loop_
_entity_poly.entity_id
_entity_poly.type
_entity_poly.pdbx_seq_one_letter_code
_entity_poly.pdbx_strand_id
1 'polypeptide(L)'
;MFRSPSRFDWPLFRKRYPVLDPRYFDDPVALRTGWEPLSPGGARYTTNRLRELAPHVLSFQPTAYRHYQSLVHLLSLLVFGNALLVSLLRDELNLNRPDEWWVISMLVQILVGCGVTLVLLNRAVVVDGNAAEVRLGLPRLGWLHRFPWLRKLLCRSLPFSEIHSIQLLDEEVRNPREQMFWSYELNLVLCNGKRINLIDHRNQREIRWDAGDLSRMMDVPIWDFIGYRQPSPAMDPDEIKARILERILW
;
A
#
# COMPACT_ATOMS: atom_id res chain seq x y z
N MET A 1 32.87 10.65 37.05
CA MET A 1 31.84 9.73 36.55
C MET A 1 31.49 10.19 35.12
N PHE A 2 32.28 9.73 34.14
CA PHE A 2 32.12 10.12 32.74
C PHE A 2 31.02 9.26 32.09
N ARG A 3 29.90 9.87 31.70
CA ARG A 3 28.93 9.23 30.83
C ARG A 3 29.58 9.04 29.46
N SER A 4 29.74 7.80 29.00
CA SER A 4 30.10 7.52 27.61
C SER A 4 28.99 8.05 26.70
N PRO A 5 29.31 8.79 25.64
CA PRO A 5 28.31 9.20 24.67
C PRO A 5 27.71 7.94 24.05
N SER A 6 26.39 7.86 24.01
CA SER A 6 25.67 6.77 23.35
C SER A 6 26.11 6.71 21.88
N ARG A 7 26.38 5.52 21.39
CA ARG A 7 26.90 5.21 20.03
C ARG A 7 25.99 5.71 18.87
N PHE A 8 24.97 6.50 19.16
CA PHE A 8 23.91 6.88 18.23
C PHE A 8 23.87 8.37 17.83
N ASP A 9 24.75 9.19 18.37
CA ASP A 9 24.84 10.62 18.00
C ASP A 9 25.90 10.86 16.91
N TRP A 10 25.80 10.16 15.79
CA TRP A 10 26.56 10.53 14.59
C TRP A 10 25.71 11.45 13.73
N PRO A 11 25.97 12.78 13.73
CA PRO A 11 25.22 13.73 12.89
C PRO A 11 25.49 13.59 11.39
N LEU A 12 26.37 12.65 10.99
CA LEU A 12 26.94 12.58 9.63
C LEU A 12 26.06 11.88 8.59
N PHE A 13 24.92 11.28 8.94
CA PHE A 13 24.10 10.50 7.98
C PHE A 13 22.63 10.87 7.91
N ARG A 14 22.19 12.01 8.45
CA ARG A 14 20.90 12.54 8.03
C ARG A 14 21.05 13.03 6.58
N LYS A 15 20.67 12.18 5.61
CA LYS A 15 20.41 12.65 4.25
C LYS A 15 19.48 13.87 4.38
N ARG A 16 19.99 15.06 4.10
CA ARG A 16 19.15 16.25 3.98
C ARG A 16 18.35 16.08 2.72
N TYR A 17 17.07 15.75 2.86
CA TYR A 17 16.18 15.68 1.71
C TYR A 17 15.95 17.10 1.22
N PRO A 18 16.07 17.32 -0.08
CA PRO A 18 15.70 18.58 -0.66
C PRO A 18 14.21 18.85 -0.40
N VAL A 19 13.90 20.11 -0.13
CA VAL A 19 12.52 20.55 0.08
C VAL A 19 11.90 20.80 -1.29
N LEU A 20 10.70 20.26 -1.51
CA LEU A 20 9.88 20.53 -2.68
C LEU A 20 8.54 21.07 -2.21
N ASP A 21 8.21 22.27 -2.66
CA ASP A 21 6.89 22.86 -2.44
C ASP A 21 5.90 22.27 -3.46
N PRO A 22 4.71 21.81 -3.06
CA PRO A 22 3.67 21.37 -3.98
C PRO A 22 3.29 22.39 -5.06
N ARG A 23 3.53 23.67 -4.84
CA ARG A 23 3.38 24.74 -5.86
C ARG A 23 4.26 24.53 -7.10
N TYR A 24 5.33 23.73 -6.98
CA TYR A 24 6.19 23.36 -8.11
C TYR A 24 5.43 22.65 -9.23
N PHE A 25 4.37 21.94 -8.91
CA PHE A 25 3.58 21.23 -9.90
C PHE A 25 2.63 22.14 -10.70
N ASP A 26 2.54 23.43 -10.33
CA ASP A 26 1.65 24.44 -10.95
C ASP A 26 0.21 23.95 -11.12
N ASP A 27 -0.28 23.25 -10.10
CA ASP A 27 -1.56 22.58 -10.11
C ASP A 27 -2.36 22.88 -8.84
N PRO A 28 -3.57 23.46 -8.95
CA PRO A 28 -4.38 23.79 -7.79
C PRO A 28 -4.85 22.56 -6.99
N VAL A 29 -4.88 21.36 -7.60
CA VAL A 29 -5.21 20.12 -6.91
C VAL A 29 -4.03 19.68 -6.06
N ALA A 30 -2.78 19.88 -6.50
CA ALA A 30 -1.57 19.60 -5.74
C ALA A 30 -1.54 20.34 -4.40
N LEU A 31 -2.05 21.59 -4.35
CA LEU A 31 -2.12 22.41 -3.14
C LEU A 31 -3.15 21.91 -2.12
N ARG A 32 -4.15 21.15 -2.57
CA ARG A 32 -5.23 20.60 -1.73
C ARG A 32 -4.98 19.15 -1.35
N THR A 33 -3.97 18.54 -1.95
CA THR A 33 -3.62 17.13 -1.75
C THR A 33 -2.62 17.00 -0.61
N GLY A 34 -2.75 15.97 0.22
CA GLY A 34 -1.73 15.62 1.21
C GLY A 34 -0.47 15.03 0.55
N TRP A 35 0.69 15.26 1.16
CA TRP A 35 2.00 14.81 0.66
C TRP A 35 2.72 13.91 1.66
N GLU A 36 2.01 13.40 2.65
CA GLU A 36 2.49 12.39 3.57
C GLU A 36 1.99 11.00 3.13
N PRO A 37 2.71 9.92 3.44
CA PRO A 37 2.25 8.57 3.15
C PRO A 37 0.82 8.34 3.65
N LEU A 38 -0.01 7.72 2.81
CA LEU A 38 -1.41 7.44 3.13
C LEU A 38 -1.53 6.19 4.00
N SER A 39 -0.62 5.22 3.80
CA SER A 39 -0.57 3.94 4.51
C SER A 39 0.75 3.82 5.28
N PRO A 40 0.80 4.31 6.55
CA PRO A 40 2.04 4.26 7.33
C PRO A 40 2.52 2.82 7.56
N GLY A 41 3.85 2.63 7.55
CA GLY A 41 4.49 1.33 7.78
C GLY A 41 4.90 0.61 6.50
N GLY A 42 4.47 1.06 5.34
CA GLY A 42 4.93 0.68 4.02
C GLY A 42 5.17 -0.79 3.74
N ALA A 43 5.79 -1.11 2.62
CA ALA A 43 6.13 -2.48 2.23
C ALA A 43 7.64 -2.73 2.25
N ARG A 44 8.06 -3.73 3.04
CA ARG A 44 9.48 -4.18 3.07
C ARG A 44 9.87 -4.96 1.81
N TYR A 45 8.91 -5.46 1.06
CA TYR A 45 9.10 -6.32 -0.10
C TYR A 45 8.19 -5.89 -1.24
N THR A 46 8.49 -6.34 -2.45
CA THR A 46 7.60 -6.19 -3.60
C THR A 46 6.39 -7.09 -3.40
N THR A 47 5.26 -6.51 -3.01
CA THR A 47 4.02 -7.27 -2.74
C THR A 47 3.22 -7.56 -3.99
N ASN A 48 3.25 -6.65 -4.95
CA ASN A 48 2.55 -6.77 -6.23
C ASN A 48 3.47 -6.34 -7.37
N ARG A 49 3.15 -6.77 -8.59
CA ARG A 49 3.79 -6.34 -9.84
C ARG A 49 2.73 -5.99 -10.85
N LEU A 50 2.95 -4.88 -11.56
CA LEU A 50 2.11 -4.51 -12.68
C LEU A 50 2.34 -5.48 -13.84
N ARG A 51 1.24 -5.99 -14.40
CA ARG A 51 1.25 -6.88 -15.57
C ARG A 51 0.09 -6.56 -16.49
N GLU A 52 0.35 -6.66 -17.76
CA GLU A 52 -0.71 -6.63 -18.77
C GLU A 52 -1.46 -7.97 -18.75
N LEU A 53 -2.79 -7.91 -18.60
CA LEU A 53 -3.69 -9.08 -18.61
C LEU A 53 -4.29 -9.30 -19.98
N ALA A 54 -4.55 -8.22 -20.71
CA ALA A 54 -5.10 -8.18 -22.05
C ALA A 54 -4.70 -6.84 -22.70
N PRO A 55 -4.84 -6.67 -23.99
CA PRO A 55 -4.57 -5.39 -24.65
C PRO A 55 -5.29 -4.23 -23.92
N HIS A 56 -4.51 -3.23 -23.50
CA HIS A 56 -4.98 -2.08 -22.73
C HIS A 56 -5.59 -2.39 -21.35
N VAL A 57 -5.25 -3.54 -20.74
CA VAL A 57 -5.69 -3.88 -19.38
C VAL A 57 -4.48 -4.24 -18.53
N LEU A 58 -4.15 -3.36 -17.59
CA LEU A 58 -3.08 -3.56 -16.62
C LEU A 58 -3.64 -4.02 -15.27
N SER A 59 -2.86 -4.81 -14.54
CA SER A 59 -3.24 -5.22 -13.19
C SER A 59 -2.05 -5.44 -12.30
N PHE A 60 -2.14 -4.95 -11.07
CA PHE A 60 -1.22 -5.31 -10.01
C PHE A 60 -1.49 -6.73 -9.52
N GLN A 61 -0.55 -7.63 -9.79
CA GLN A 61 -0.65 -9.03 -9.40
C GLN A 61 0.21 -9.32 -8.17
N PRO A 62 -0.28 -10.14 -7.22
CA PRO A 62 0.49 -10.53 -6.06
C PRO A 62 1.74 -11.32 -6.47
N THR A 63 2.85 -11.05 -5.79
CA THR A 63 4.10 -11.80 -5.96
C THR A 63 4.07 -13.12 -5.19
N ALA A 64 5.02 -14.03 -5.51
CA ALA A 64 5.19 -15.27 -4.76
C ALA A 64 5.41 -15.02 -3.26
N TYR A 65 6.09 -13.93 -2.90
CA TYR A 65 6.29 -13.54 -1.50
C TYR A 65 4.96 -13.25 -0.78
N ARG A 66 4.03 -12.56 -1.44
CA ARG A 66 2.70 -12.29 -0.86
C ARG A 66 1.89 -13.58 -0.67
N HIS A 67 1.99 -14.53 -1.60
CA HIS A 67 1.40 -15.86 -1.43
C HIS A 67 2.01 -16.60 -0.24
N TYR A 68 3.34 -16.57 -0.11
CA TYR A 68 4.03 -17.16 1.04
C TYR A 68 3.58 -16.53 2.37
N GLN A 69 3.52 -15.20 2.47
CA GLN A 69 3.01 -14.52 3.67
C GLN A 69 1.57 -14.95 4.02
N SER A 70 0.69 -15.02 3.02
CA SER A 70 -0.69 -15.44 3.22
C SER A 70 -0.77 -16.88 3.72
N LEU A 71 0.07 -17.77 3.20
CA LEU A 71 0.16 -19.15 3.67
C LEU A 71 0.66 -19.22 5.14
N VAL A 72 1.68 -18.47 5.50
CA VAL A 72 2.19 -18.40 6.88
C VAL A 72 1.11 -17.91 7.84
N HIS A 73 0.35 -16.87 7.47
CA HIS A 73 -0.76 -16.38 8.30
C HIS A 73 -1.86 -17.42 8.44
N LEU A 74 -2.21 -18.12 7.35
CA LEU A 74 -3.19 -19.20 7.40
C LEU A 74 -2.77 -20.33 8.35
N LEU A 75 -1.51 -20.78 8.23
CA LEU A 75 -0.96 -21.82 9.12
C LEU A 75 -0.91 -21.36 10.57
N SER A 76 -0.52 -20.11 10.82
CA SER A 76 -0.53 -19.54 12.17
C SER A 76 -1.94 -19.50 12.76
N LEU A 77 -2.94 -19.08 11.97
CA LEU A 77 -4.34 -19.08 12.38
C LEU A 77 -4.83 -20.49 12.72
N LEU A 78 -4.48 -21.48 11.91
CA LEU A 78 -4.86 -22.88 12.14
C LEU A 78 -4.24 -23.45 13.42
N VAL A 79 -2.98 -23.17 13.68
CA VAL A 79 -2.28 -23.72 14.86
C VAL A 79 -2.70 -22.99 16.13
N PHE A 80 -2.50 -21.68 16.18
CA PHE A 80 -2.72 -20.90 17.41
C PHE A 80 -4.20 -20.62 17.67
N GLY A 81 -5.00 -20.43 16.62
CA GLY A 81 -6.43 -20.22 16.74
C GLY A 81 -7.15 -21.46 17.27
N ASN A 82 -6.74 -22.67 16.84
CA ASN A 82 -7.27 -23.91 17.41
C ASN A 82 -6.93 -24.07 18.88
N ALA A 83 -5.66 -23.85 19.24
CA ALA A 83 -5.22 -23.97 20.63
C ALA A 83 -6.01 -23.01 21.55
N LEU A 84 -6.19 -21.75 21.11
CA LEU A 84 -6.95 -20.75 21.85
C LEU A 84 -8.44 -21.11 21.94
N LEU A 85 -9.07 -21.49 20.83
CA LEU A 85 -10.51 -21.80 20.80
C LEU A 85 -10.85 -22.99 21.70
N VAL A 86 -10.06 -24.06 21.61
CA VAL A 86 -10.25 -25.22 22.47
C VAL A 86 -10.03 -24.87 23.93
N SER A 87 -9.02 -24.06 24.26
CA SER A 87 -8.79 -23.60 25.63
C SER A 87 -10.00 -22.82 26.19
N LEU A 88 -10.60 -21.94 25.39
CA LEU A 88 -11.76 -21.14 25.81
C LEU A 88 -13.04 -21.96 25.92
N LEU A 89 -13.27 -22.91 25.02
CA LEU A 89 -14.52 -23.67 24.99
C LEU A 89 -14.52 -24.87 25.94
N ARG A 90 -13.35 -25.35 26.36
CA ARG A 90 -13.22 -26.54 27.22
C ARG A 90 -13.94 -26.38 28.53
N ASP A 91 -13.80 -25.22 29.16
CA ASP A 91 -14.35 -24.97 30.51
C ASP A 91 -15.83 -24.56 30.44
N GLU A 92 -16.24 -23.84 29.40
CA GLU A 92 -17.60 -23.33 29.25
C GLU A 92 -18.62 -24.39 28.82
N LEU A 93 -18.23 -25.31 27.95
CA LEU A 93 -19.16 -26.23 27.31
C LEU A 93 -19.20 -27.63 27.92
N ASN A 94 -18.41 -27.90 28.98
CA ASN A 94 -18.32 -29.19 29.67
C ASN A 94 -18.34 -30.40 28.70
N LEU A 95 -17.45 -30.34 27.69
CA LEU A 95 -17.47 -31.21 26.52
C LEU A 95 -17.04 -32.63 26.89
N ASN A 96 -17.98 -33.55 26.93
CA ASN A 96 -17.76 -34.97 27.23
C ASN A 96 -16.98 -35.70 26.09
N ARG A 97 -16.85 -35.06 24.92
CA ARG A 97 -16.14 -35.62 23.74
C ARG A 97 -15.24 -34.55 23.11
N PRO A 98 -14.06 -34.32 23.67
CA PRO A 98 -13.13 -33.29 23.17
C PRO A 98 -12.73 -33.51 21.71
N ASP A 99 -12.68 -34.75 21.22
CA ASP A 99 -12.18 -35.10 19.90
C ASP A 99 -13.05 -34.56 18.77
N GLU A 100 -14.40 -34.59 18.95
CA GLU A 100 -15.33 -34.11 17.93
C GLU A 100 -15.26 -32.60 17.76
N TRP A 101 -15.06 -31.86 18.85
CA TRP A 101 -14.97 -30.40 18.84
C TRP A 101 -13.67 -29.89 18.23
N TRP A 102 -12.58 -30.62 18.38
CA TRP A 102 -11.33 -30.32 17.71
C TRP A 102 -11.53 -30.34 16.18
N VAL A 103 -12.21 -31.36 15.66
CA VAL A 103 -12.46 -31.52 14.23
C VAL A 103 -13.35 -30.37 13.73
N ILE A 104 -14.43 -30.07 14.41
CA ILE A 104 -15.35 -28.97 14.03
C ILE A 104 -14.63 -27.62 14.05
N SER A 105 -13.89 -27.34 15.12
CA SER A 105 -13.10 -26.13 15.24
C SER A 105 -12.08 -25.98 14.11
N MET A 106 -11.36 -27.04 13.81
CA MET A 106 -10.39 -27.06 12.73
C MET A 106 -11.05 -26.79 11.37
N LEU A 107 -12.20 -27.42 11.08
CA LEU A 107 -12.92 -27.20 9.83
C LEU A 107 -13.40 -25.75 9.69
N VAL A 108 -13.96 -25.16 10.75
CA VAL A 108 -14.40 -23.76 10.76
C VAL A 108 -13.22 -22.82 10.49
N GLN A 109 -12.09 -23.04 11.15
CA GLN A 109 -10.90 -22.21 10.96
C GLN A 109 -10.28 -22.36 9.57
N ILE A 110 -10.26 -23.57 9.02
CA ILE A 110 -9.84 -23.79 7.63
C ILE A 110 -10.75 -22.99 6.69
N LEU A 111 -12.05 -23.06 6.87
CA LEU A 111 -13.01 -22.34 6.03
C LEU A 111 -12.81 -20.83 6.11
N VAL A 112 -12.73 -20.29 7.33
CA VAL A 112 -12.50 -18.87 7.57
C VAL A 112 -11.13 -18.42 7.04
N GLY A 113 -10.07 -19.18 7.36
CA GLY A 113 -8.71 -18.89 6.90
C GLY A 113 -8.58 -18.94 5.38
N CYS A 114 -9.18 -19.93 4.73
CA CYS A 114 -9.24 -19.99 3.27
C CYS A 114 -10.01 -18.81 2.69
N GLY A 115 -11.15 -18.45 3.28
CA GLY A 115 -11.93 -17.28 2.87
C GLY A 115 -11.15 -15.99 2.95
N VAL A 116 -10.51 -15.73 4.09
CA VAL A 116 -9.64 -14.55 4.30
C VAL A 116 -8.47 -14.55 3.31
N THR A 117 -7.80 -15.69 3.12
CA THR A 117 -6.68 -15.81 2.18
C THR A 117 -7.14 -15.54 0.75
N LEU A 118 -8.26 -16.09 0.33
CA LEU A 118 -8.84 -15.83 -0.99
C LEU A 118 -9.14 -14.33 -1.18
N VAL A 119 -9.72 -13.68 -0.18
CA VAL A 119 -10.00 -12.23 -0.22
C VAL A 119 -8.69 -11.44 -0.35
N LEU A 120 -7.70 -11.73 0.48
CA LEU A 120 -6.43 -11.01 0.48
C LEU A 120 -5.63 -11.20 -0.81
N LEU A 121 -5.61 -12.42 -1.36
CA LEU A 121 -4.90 -12.72 -2.60
C LEU A 121 -5.61 -12.21 -3.85
N ASN A 122 -6.94 -12.13 -3.83
CA ASN A 122 -7.72 -11.63 -4.95
C ASN A 122 -7.96 -10.12 -4.91
N ARG A 123 -7.56 -9.43 -3.85
CA ARG A 123 -7.51 -7.97 -3.89
C ARG A 123 -6.59 -7.55 -5.03
N ALA A 124 -7.18 -6.90 -6.01
CA ALA A 124 -6.46 -6.45 -7.19
C ALA A 124 -6.79 -5.00 -7.50
N VAL A 125 -5.82 -4.34 -8.10
CA VAL A 125 -6.04 -3.10 -8.84
C VAL A 125 -5.98 -3.49 -10.30
N VAL A 126 -7.05 -3.21 -11.03
CA VAL A 126 -7.14 -3.43 -12.48
C VAL A 126 -7.42 -2.09 -13.12
N VAL A 127 -6.54 -1.69 -14.03
CA VAL A 127 -6.68 -0.47 -14.83
C VAL A 127 -7.09 -0.91 -16.23
N ASP A 128 -8.30 -0.59 -16.61
CA ASP A 128 -8.92 -1.01 -17.87
C ASP A 128 -9.03 0.20 -18.81
N GLY A 129 -8.10 0.29 -19.75
CA GLY A 129 -8.07 1.37 -20.73
C GLY A 129 -9.24 1.31 -21.72
N ASN A 130 -9.80 0.10 -21.97
CA ASN A 130 -10.94 -0.05 -22.87
C ASN A 130 -12.23 0.47 -22.22
N ALA A 131 -12.38 0.27 -20.92
CA ALA A 131 -13.52 0.76 -20.15
C ALA A 131 -13.27 2.17 -19.55
N ALA A 132 -12.05 2.70 -19.68
CA ALA A 132 -11.60 3.97 -19.07
C ALA A 132 -11.89 4.04 -17.56
N GLU A 133 -11.58 2.96 -16.84
CA GLU A 133 -11.84 2.86 -15.39
C GLU A 133 -10.74 2.10 -14.63
N VAL A 134 -10.57 2.45 -13.36
CA VAL A 134 -9.78 1.68 -12.39
C VAL A 134 -10.72 0.91 -11.49
N ARG A 135 -10.55 -0.41 -11.46
CA ARG A 135 -11.31 -1.32 -10.59
C ARG A 135 -10.47 -1.75 -9.40
N LEU A 136 -10.98 -1.53 -8.20
CA LEU A 136 -10.35 -1.82 -6.93
C LEU A 136 -11.14 -2.90 -6.18
N GLY A 137 -10.48 -3.74 -5.40
CA GLY A 137 -11.11 -4.74 -4.56
C GLY A 137 -10.97 -6.15 -5.09
N LEU A 138 -12.07 -6.87 -5.35
CA LEU A 138 -12.08 -8.28 -5.78
C LEU A 138 -12.60 -8.48 -7.22
N PRO A 139 -12.12 -7.72 -8.22
CA PRO A 139 -12.67 -7.78 -9.59
C PRO A 139 -12.41 -9.12 -10.30
N ARG A 140 -11.50 -9.96 -9.76
CA ARG A 140 -11.13 -11.25 -10.36
C ARG A 140 -12.07 -12.41 -10.01
N LEU A 141 -12.93 -12.25 -9.01
CA LEU A 141 -13.87 -13.29 -8.62
C LEU A 141 -15.07 -13.28 -9.58
N GLY A 142 -14.96 -14.03 -10.66
CA GLY A 142 -15.97 -14.09 -11.72
C GLY A 142 -17.38 -14.44 -11.23
N TRP A 143 -17.51 -15.27 -10.19
CA TRP A 143 -18.80 -15.62 -9.61
C TRP A 143 -19.53 -14.45 -8.94
N LEU A 144 -18.81 -13.34 -8.58
CA LEU A 144 -19.42 -12.12 -8.03
C LEU A 144 -20.42 -11.47 -9.01
N HIS A 145 -20.32 -11.75 -10.30
CA HIS A 145 -21.31 -11.27 -11.27
C HIS A 145 -22.73 -11.80 -11.02
N ARG A 146 -22.84 -12.95 -10.35
CA ARG A 146 -24.13 -13.55 -9.96
C ARG A 146 -24.81 -12.82 -8.80
N PHE A 147 -24.04 -12.01 -8.06
CA PHE A 147 -24.51 -11.28 -6.88
C PHE A 147 -24.15 -9.78 -7.00
N PRO A 148 -24.94 -8.97 -7.74
CA PRO A 148 -24.62 -7.56 -8.00
C PRO A 148 -24.43 -6.71 -6.74
N TRP A 149 -25.18 -6.98 -5.68
CA TRP A 149 -25.06 -6.31 -4.40
C TRP A 149 -23.72 -6.59 -3.72
N LEU A 150 -23.24 -7.83 -3.76
CA LEU A 150 -21.96 -8.23 -3.19
C LEU A 150 -20.80 -7.66 -4.02
N ARG A 151 -20.93 -7.62 -5.33
CA ARG A 151 -19.96 -6.97 -6.21
C ARG A 151 -19.83 -5.49 -5.87
N LYS A 152 -20.95 -4.77 -5.70
CA LYS A 152 -20.94 -3.35 -5.31
C LYS A 152 -20.26 -3.11 -3.96
N LEU A 153 -20.38 -4.04 -3.03
CA LEU A 153 -19.74 -3.97 -1.71
C LEU A 153 -18.24 -4.27 -1.79
N LEU A 154 -17.81 -5.23 -2.61
CA LEU A 154 -16.45 -5.75 -2.65
C LEU A 154 -15.58 -5.17 -3.78
N CYS A 155 -16.18 -4.49 -4.73
CA CYS A 155 -15.49 -3.86 -5.85
C CYS A 155 -15.89 -2.39 -5.97
N ARG A 156 -14.88 -1.54 -6.12
CA ARG A 156 -15.07 -0.12 -6.42
C ARG A 156 -14.56 0.14 -7.83
N SER A 157 -15.35 0.78 -8.66
CA SER A 157 -14.94 1.31 -9.95
C SER A 157 -14.75 2.82 -9.86
N LEU A 158 -13.71 3.31 -10.50
CA LEU A 158 -13.32 4.71 -10.54
C LEU A 158 -13.03 5.07 -12.00
N PRO A 159 -13.85 5.90 -12.66
CA PRO A 159 -13.62 6.31 -14.04
C PRO A 159 -12.35 7.18 -14.12
N PHE A 160 -11.63 7.13 -15.25
CA PHE A 160 -10.42 7.93 -15.46
C PHE A 160 -10.69 9.43 -15.36
N SER A 161 -11.90 9.88 -15.70
CA SER A 161 -12.30 11.29 -15.58
C SER A 161 -12.32 11.83 -14.14
N GLU A 162 -12.36 10.96 -13.13
CA GLU A 162 -12.24 11.35 -11.72
C GLU A 162 -10.78 11.39 -11.23
N ILE A 163 -9.86 10.83 -12.02
CA ILE A 163 -8.44 10.76 -11.67
C ILE A 163 -7.73 11.98 -12.25
N HIS A 164 -7.05 12.71 -11.39
CA HIS A 164 -6.34 13.93 -11.75
C HIS A 164 -4.86 13.70 -12.01
N SER A 165 -4.21 12.91 -11.15
CA SER A 165 -2.78 12.63 -11.25
C SER A 165 -2.41 11.33 -10.54
N ILE A 166 -1.17 10.87 -10.79
CA ILE A 166 -0.51 9.82 -10.02
C ILE A 166 0.49 10.50 -9.10
N GLN A 167 0.46 10.16 -7.82
CA GLN A 167 1.39 10.67 -6.82
C GLN A 167 2.33 9.55 -6.36
N LEU A 168 3.64 9.83 -6.36
CA LEU A 168 4.67 8.97 -5.81
C LEU A 168 5.25 9.60 -4.54
N LEU A 169 5.25 8.85 -3.45
CA LEU A 169 5.80 9.25 -2.16
C LEU A 169 6.82 8.23 -1.68
N ASP A 170 7.69 8.63 -0.77
CA ASP A 170 8.57 7.74 -0.04
C ASP A 170 8.38 7.87 1.47
N GLU A 171 8.56 6.75 2.16
CA GLU A 171 8.49 6.65 3.61
C GLU A 171 9.74 5.94 4.14
N GLU A 172 10.36 6.53 5.16
CA GLU A 172 11.39 5.86 5.95
C GLU A 172 10.72 5.07 7.07
N VAL A 173 10.74 3.75 6.94
CA VAL A 173 10.12 2.85 7.91
C VAL A 173 11.17 2.23 8.82
N ARG A 174 10.92 2.27 10.13
CA ARG A 174 11.73 1.58 11.15
C ARG A 174 10.99 0.36 11.65
N ASN A 175 11.64 -0.79 11.58
CA ASN A 175 11.07 -1.99 12.16
C ASN A 175 11.37 -2.08 13.68
N PRO A 176 10.71 -2.98 14.44
CA PRO A 176 10.98 -3.17 15.88
C PRO A 176 12.43 -3.58 16.21
N ARG A 177 13.21 -4.00 15.23
CA ARG A 177 14.65 -4.32 15.36
C ARG A 177 15.54 -3.16 14.96
N GLU A 178 15.02 -1.94 14.90
CA GLU A 178 15.71 -0.70 14.53
C GLU A 178 16.35 -0.69 13.12
N GLN A 179 16.01 -1.65 12.27
CA GLN A 179 16.47 -1.64 10.89
C GLN A 179 15.61 -0.66 10.09
N MET A 180 16.26 0.26 9.41
CA MET A 180 15.62 1.22 8.53
C MET A 180 15.51 0.67 7.11
N PHE A 181 14.36 0.89 6.47
CA PHE A 181 14.18 0.63 5.06
C PHE A 181 13.26 1.68 4.43
N TRP A 182 13.39 1.83 3.11
CA TRP A 182 12.54 2.72 2.33
C TRP A 182 11.38 1.96 1.75
N SER A 183 10.18 2.53 1.88
CA SER A 183 8.99 2.14 1.17
C SER A 183 8.55 3.27 0.25
N TYR A 184 8.00 2.92 -0.87
CA TYR A 184 7.51 3.84 -1.89
C TYR A 184 6.05 3.58 -2.12
N GLU A 185 5.26 4.63 -2.08
CA GLU A 185 3.82 4.59 -2.21
C GLU A 185 3.38 5.18 -3.54
N LEU A 186 2.48 4.48 -4.25
CA LEU A 186 1.84 4.95 -5.47
C LEU A 186 0.36 5.19 -5.19
N ASN A 187 -0.06 6.44 -5.34
CA ASN A 187 -1.42 6.88 -5.11
C ASN A 187 -2.06 7.42 -6.38
N LEU A 188 -3.35 7.22 -6.54
CA LEU A 188 -4.18 8.03 -7.42
C LEU A 188 -4.66 9.26 -6.65
N VAL A 189 -4.52 10.42 -7.25
CA VAL A 189 -5.10 11.67 -6.77
C VAL A 189 -6.35 11.95 -7.59
N LEU A 190 -7.46 12.16 -6.90
CA LEU A 190 -8.74 12.48 -7.55
C LEU A 190 -8.86 13.99 -7.79
N CYS A 191 -9.73 14.39 -8.72
CA CYS A 191 -10.01 15.79 -9.03
C CYS A 191 -10.44 16.63 -7.81
N ASN A 192 -10.95 15.99 -6.75
CA ASN A 192 -11.30 16.65 -5.49
C ASN A 192 -10.15 16.71 -4.47
N GLY A 193 -8.94 16.29 -4.83
CA GLY A 193 -7.76 16.23 -3.96
C GLY A 193 -7.68 15.02 -3.01
N LYS A 194 -8.69 14.14 -3.00
CA LYS A 194 -8.61 12.89 -2.24
C LYS A 194 -7.63 11.92 -2.90
N ARG A 195 -6.99 11.10 -2.08
CA ARG A 195 -6.02 10.11 -2.54
C ARG A 195 -6.53 8.68 -2.31
N ILE A 196 -6.11 7.78 -3.17
CA ILE A 196 -6.35 6.35 -3.07
C ILE A 196 -5.01 5.64 -3.24
N ASN A 197 -4.54 4.94 -2.21
CA ASN A 197 -3.35 4.11 -2.32
C ASN A 197 -3.63 2.91 -3.24
N LEU A 198 -2.77 2.70 -4.21
CA LEU A 198 -2.81 1.53 -5.09
C LEU A 198 -1.87 0.43 -4.61
N ILE A 199 -0.62 0.79 -4.36
CA ILE A 199 0.42 -0.14 -3.90
C ILE A 199 1.47 0.58 -3.06
N ASP A 200 2.10 -0.20 -2.18
CA ASP A 200 3.38 0.11 -1.56
C ASP A 200 4.46 -0.82 -2.12
N HIS A 201 5.62 -0.26 -2.41
CA HIS A 201 6.69 -0.97 -3.09
C HIS A 201 8.05 -0.66 -2.48
N ARG A 202 8.94 -1.66 -2.41
CA ARG A 202 10.31 -1.44 -1.94
C ARG A 202 11.23 -0.85 -3.00
N ASN A 203 10.96 -1.10 -4.27
CA ASN A 203 11.85 -0.76 -5.37
C ASN A 203 11.42 0.54 -6.04
N GLN A 204 12.20 1.60 -5.80
CA GLN A 204 11.98 2.93 -6.36
C GLN A 204 11.90 2.96 -7.90
N ARG A 205 12.70 2.12 -8.56
CA ARG A 205 12.73 2.08 -10.03
C ARG A 205 11.47 1.43 -10.59
N GLU A 206 11.06 0.31 -10.00
CA GLU A 206 9.85 -0.39 -10.45
C GLU A 206 8.61 0.47 -10.27
N ILE A 207 8.44 1.15 -9.13
CA ILE A 207 7.25 1.98 -8.89
C ILE A 207 7.17 3.18 -9.86
N ARG A 208 8.31 3.74 -10.27
CA ARG A 208 8.35 4.81 -11.29
C ARG A 208 7.97 4.29 -12.68
N TRP A 209 8.39 3.08 -13.03
CA TRP A 209 7.99 2.44 -14.28
C TRP A 209 6.49 2.15 -14.28
N ASP A 210 5.98 1.56 -13.19
CA ASP A 210 4.55 1.31 -13.03
C ASP A 210 3.73 2.60 -13.13
N ALA A 211 4.19 3.68 -12.50
CA ALA A 211 3.55 5.00 -12.61
C ALA A 211 3.57 5.54 -14.05
N GLY A 212 4.68 5.34 -14.77
CA GLY A 212 4.80 5.73 -16.18
C GLY A 212 3.83 4.98 -17.10
N ASP A 213 3.64 3.67 -16.87
CA ASP A 213 2.71 2.86 -17.64
C ASP A 213 1.26 3.27 -17.35
N LEU A 214 0.93 3.52 -16.09
CA LEU A 214 -0.39 3.99 -15.67
C LEU A 214 -0.71 5.40 -16.19
N SER A 215 0.27 6.31 -16.10
CA SER A 215 0.14 7.69 -16.61
C SER A 215 -0.17 7.70 -18.10
N ARG A 216 0.54 6.90 -18.89
CA ARG A 216 0.29 6.78 -20.34
C ARG A 216 -1.09 6.21 -20.64
N MET A 217 -1.56 5.24 -19.86
CA MET A 217 -2.86 4.61 -20.06
C MET A 217 -4.01 5.53 -19.67
N MET A 218 -3.87 6.29 -18.62
CA MET A 218 -4.92 7.16 -18.09
C MET A 218 -4.83 8.60 -18.61
N ASP A 219 -3.73 8.96 -19.29
CA ASP A 219 -3.41 10.31 -19.77
C ASP A 219 -3.44 11.36 -18.64
N VAL A 220 -2.77 11.04 -17.52
CA VAL A 220 -2.68 11.90 -16.34
C VAL A 220 -1.23 12.17 -15.93
N PRO A 221 -0.92 13.35 -15.35
CA PRO A 221 0.44 13.68 -14.92
C PRO A 221 0.91 12.81 -13.74
N ILE A 222 2.25 12.74 -13.58
CA ILE A 222 2.89 12.11 -12.42
C ILE A 222 3.48 13.19 -11.53
N TRP A 223 3.13 13.17 -10.25
CA TRP A 223 3.75 13.97 -9.22
C TRP A 223 4.75 13.10 -8.46
N ASP A 224 6.00 13.11 -8.91
CA ASP A 224 7.09 12.36 -8.28
C ASP A 224 7.69 13.17 -7.13
N PHE A 225 7.36 12.80 -5.92
CA PHE A 225 7.83 13.41 -4.68
C PHE A 225 8.86 12.53 -3.95
N ILE A 226 9.30 11.43 -4.58
CA ILE A 226 10.27 10.50 -3.98
C ILE A 226 11.62 11.21 -3.78
N GLY A 227 12.10 11.19 -2.54
CA GLY A 227 13.35 11.83 -2.14
C GLY A 227 13.21 13.29 -1.75
N TYR A 228 11.99 13.79 -1.62
CA TYR A 228 11.69 15.16 -1.21
C TYR A 228 10.98 15.20 0.15
N ARG A 229 10.96 16.38 0.74
CA ARG A 229 10.16 16.68 1.93
C ARG A 229 9.39 17.97 1.71
N GLN A 230 8.22 18.05 2.31
CA GLN A 230 7.47 19.30 2.34
C GLN A 230 8.23 20.36 3.12
N PRO A 231 8.04 21.66 2.77
CA PRO A 231 8.48 22.76 3.60
C PRO A 231 7.85 22.62 5.00
N SER A 232 8.67 22.69 6.04
CA SER A 232 8.13 22.81 7.39
C SER A 232 7.41 24.16 7.53
N PRO A 233 6.26 24.24 8.25
CA PRO A 233 5.63 25.54 8.56
C PRO A 233 6.54 26.52 9.28
N ALA A 234 7.60 26.01 9.93
CA ALA A 234 8.64 26.82 10.60
C ALA A 234 9.79 27.23 9.65
N MET A 235 9.76 26.87 8.38
CA MET A 235 10.81 27.20 7.42
C MET A 235 10.59 28.60 6.85
N ASP A 236 11.64 29.42 6.87
CA ASP A 236 11.61 30.74 6.26
C ASP A 236 11.33 30.62 4.76
N PRO A 237 10.35 31.39 4.21
CA PRO A 237 10.06 31.43 2.78
C PRO A 237 11.30 31.71 1.91
N ASP A 238 12.25 32.51 2.38
CA ASP A 238 13.46 32.80 1.63
C ASP A 238 14.48 31.66 1.66
N GLU A 239 14.53 30.85 2.72
CA GLU A 239 15.31 29.60 2.74
C GLU A 239 14.73 28.57 1.76
N ILE A 240 13.42 28.51 1.64
CA ILE A 240 12.73 27.64 0.65
C ILE A 240 13.11 28.06 -0.77
N LYS A 241 13.04 29.36 -1.09
CA LYS A 241 13.43 29.90 -2.40
C LYS A 241 14.90 29.63 -2.72
N ALA A 242 15.80 29.86 -1.77
CA ALA A 242 17.23 29.61 -1.95
C ALA A 242 17.51 28.13 -2.28
N ARG A 243 16.88 27.19 -1.58
CA ARG A 243 17.03 25.75 -1.83
C ARG A 243 16.43 25.30 -3.17
N ILE A 244 15.35 25.93 -3.62
CA ILE A 244 14.76 25.66 -4.94
C ILE A 244 15.67 26.18 -6.04
N LEU A 245 16.21 27.41 -5.90
CA LEU A 245 17.11 28.03 -6.87
C LEU A 245 18.44 27.28 -7.00
N GLU A 246 19.02 26.83 -5.89
CA GLU A 246 20.26 26.05 -5.87
C GLU A 246 20.14 24.75 -6.68
N ARG A 247 18.95 24.28 -6.89
CA ARG A 247 18.66 23.03 -7.62
C ARG A 247 18.33 23.23 -9.10
N ILE A 248 17.86 24.40 -9.47
CA ILE A 248 17.59 24.76 -10.89
C ILE A 248 18.91 25.08 -11.62
N LEU A 249 19.96 25.42 -10.86
CA LEU A 249 21.25 25.85 -11.38
C LEU A 249 22.30 24.73 -11.46
N TRP A 250 21.96 23.48 -11.07
CA TRP A 250 22.78 22.27 -11.19
C TRP A 250 22.01 21.15 -11.89
#